data_5ef2ee1263b10374df0fb36bd6455f41
#
_entry.id   5ef2ee1263b10374df0fb36bd6455f41
#
_cell.length_a   1.000
_cell.length_b   1.000
_cell.length_c   1.000
_cell.angle_alpha   90.00
_cell.angle_beta   90.00
_cell.angle_gamma   90.00
#
_symmetry.space_group_name_H-M   'P 1'
#
loop_
_entity.id
_entity.type
_entity.pdbx_description
1 polymer ?
#
loop_
_entity_poly.entity_id
_entity_poly.type
_entity_poly.pdbx_seq_one_letter_code
_entity_poly.pdbx_strand_id
1 'polypeptide(L)'
;MKKFVLYLGLLLIMGASMSYAQSSLPKQGIVKRHELYFGVGLLNLYVIDKHDKLTKPIPYDSEFQCFAIPVHIGIDYKYRLSKRFSVGASIGITDSAFSNYVNSDDVTDLERFCGDSSLSCMYAIPSITYTWFTSGYGIFRAYSGAGLGLALLKEKVTVPGFECNRTKADLGYNVTLVGISLGGERIRYFNELNAGCKSTLTAGLLVRF
;
A
#
# COMPACT_ATOMS: atom_id res chain seq x y z
N MET A 1 -19.56 -1.24 5.41
CA MET A 1 -18.98 -2.51 5.90
C MET A 1 -19.43 -3.74 5.10
N LYS A 2 -20.72 -4.01 4.86
CA LYS A 2 -21.18 -5.22 4.13
C LYS A 2 -20.57 -5.38 2.71
N LYS A 3 -20.46 -4.31 1.93
CA LYS A 3 -19.86 -4.35 0.58
C LYS A 3 -18.36 -4.66 0.60
N PHE A 4 -17.62 -4.18 1.61
CA PHE A 4 -16.18 -4.45 1.76
C PHE A 4 -15.89 -5.93 2.04
N VAL A 5 -16.67 -6.55 2.93
CA VAL A 5 -16.57 -7.99 3.22
C VAL A 5 -16.88 -8.82 1.99
N LEU A 6 -17.86 -8.39 1.17
CA LEU A 6 -18.23 -9.05 -0.08
C LEU A 6 -17.09 -9.00 -1.11
N TYR A 7 -16.44 -7.84 -1.29
CA TYR A 7 -15.28 -7.70 -2.21
C TYR A 7 -14.06 -8.48 -1.73
N LEU A 8 -13.79 -8.49 -0.43
CA LEU A 8 -12.73 -9.30 0.15
C LEU A 8 -13.00 -10.79 -0.04
N GLY A 9 -14.24 -11.23 0.16
CA GLY A 9 -14.68 -12.60 -0.10
C GLY A 9 -14.57 -12.99 -1.58
N LEU A 10 -14.96 -12.11 -2.50
CA LEU A 10 -14.85 -12.36 -3.95
C LEU A 10 -13.38 -12.46 -4.39
N LEU A 11 -12.50 -11.60 -3.87
CA LEU A 11 -11.06 -11.64 -4.12
C LEU A 11 -10.42 -12.93 -3.61
N LEU A 12 -10.82 -13.42 -2.44
CA LEU A 12 -10.37 -14.69 -1.89
C LEU A 12 -10.87 -15.90 -2.72
N ILE A 13 -12.12 -15.86 -3.20
CA ILE A 13 -12.71 -16.91 -4.03
C ILE A 13 -12.08 -16.94 -5.42
N MET A 14 -11.81 -15.77 -6.05
CA MET A 14 -11.11 -15.71 -7.33
C MET A 14 -9.67 -16.22 -7.23
N GLY A 15 -8.97 -15.94 -6.13
CA GLY A 15 -7.64 -16.50 -5.84
C GLY A 15 -7.66 -18.02 -5.69
N ALA A 16 -8.69 -18.57 -5.04
CA ALA A 16 -8.86 -20.00 -4.86
C ALA A 16 -9.21 -20.74 -6.16
N SER A 17 -10.08 -20.18 -7.01
CA SER A 17 -10.48 -20.80 -8.28
C SER A 17 -9.35 -20.85 -9.31
N MET A 18 -8.43 -19.88 -9.32
CA MET A 18 -7.23 -19.95 -10.17
C MET A 18 -6.23 -21.05 -9.74
N SER A 19 -6.28 -21.47 -8.47
CA SER A 19 -5.40 -22.52 -7.94
C SER A 19 -5.79 -23.93 -8.42
N TYR A 20 -7.06 -24.16 -8.70
CA TYR A 20 -7.56 -25.48 -9.14
C TYR A 20 -7.25 -25.81 -10.61
N ALA A 21 -6.95 -24.80 -11.45
CA ALA A 21 -6.77 -24.98 -12.89
C ALA A 21 -5.39 -25.53 -13.31
N GLN A 22 -4.45 -25.75 -12.39
CA GLN A 22 -3.08 -26.20 -12.71
C GLN A 22 -2.59 -27.35 -11.82
N SER A 23 -3.28 -28.49 -11.86
CA SER A 23 -2.77 -29.74 -11.28
C SER A 23 -1.93 -30.53 -12.30
N SER A 24 -0.85 -29.96 -12.81
CA SER A 24 0.22 -30.73 -13.46
C SER A 24 1.43 -30.77 -12.56
N LEU A 25 1.90 -31.99 -12.27
CA LEU A 25 3.07 -32.29 -11.46
C LEU A 25 4.26 -31.39 -11.87
N PRO A 26 4.91 -30.72 -10.91
CA PRO A 26 6.06 -29.88 -11.25
C PRO A 26 7.22 -30.76 -11.68
N LYS A 27 7.56 -30.75 -12.99
CA LYS A 27 8.91 -31.10 -13.42
C LYS A 27 9.87 -30.20 -12.65
N GLN A 28 11.01 -30.74 -12.18
CA GLN A 28 12.09 -29.95 -11.57
C GLN A 28 12.54 -28.86 -12.58
N GLY A 29 11.83 -27.75 -12.60
CA GLY A 29 12.02 -26.64 -13.50
C GLY A 29 13.06 -25.69 -12.94
N ILE A 30 13.69 -24.95 -13.82
CA ILE A 30 14.61 -23.83 -13.57
C ILE A 30 14.03 -22.97 -12.44
N VAL A 31 14.78 -22.83 -11.34
CA VAL A 31 14.35 -22.01 -10.19
C VAL A 31 14.26 -20.58 -10.67
N LYS A 32 13.03 -20.10 -10.88
CA LYS A 32 12.76 -18.71 -11.24
C LYS A 32 13.14 -17.82 -10.06
N ARG A 33 14.13 -16.98 -10.28
CA ARG A 33 14.71 -16.14 -9.22
C ARG A 33 14.16 -14.73 -9.20
N HIS A 34 13.59 -14.28 -10.31
CA HIS A 34 13.07 -12.92 -10.45
C HIS A 34 11.58 -12.91 -10.19
N GLU A 35 11.13 -11.98 -9.38
CA GLU A 35 9.73 -11.80 -9.01
C GLU A 35 9.35 -10.32 -9.17
N LEU A 36 8.28 -10.06 -9.90
CA LEU A 36 7.72 -8.73 -10.09
C LEU A 36 6.29 -8.70 -9.54
N TYR A 37 6.04 -7.79 -8.63
CA TYR A 37 4.76 -7.61 -7.96
C TYR A 37 4.11 -6.33 -8.48
N PHE A 38 2.85 -6.41 -8.86
CA PHE A 38 1.99 -5.27 -9.19
C PHE A 38 0.89 -5.22 -8.16
N GLY A 39 0.89 -4.19 -7.33
CA GLY A 39 0.00 -4.07 -6.19
C GLY A 39 -0.85 -2.81 -6.20
N VAL A 40 -2.09 -2.96 -5.76
CA VAL A 40 -2.98 -1.88 -5.39
C VAL A 40 -3.31 -2.03 -3.92
N GLY A 41 -3.36 -0.93 -3.21
CA GLY A 41 -3.59 -0.96 -1.77
C GLY A 41 -4.55 0.09 -1.28
N LEU A 42 -5.10 -0.16 -0.11
CA LEU A 42 -6.03 0.70 0.60
C LEU A 42 -5.52 0.95 2.01
N LEU A 43 -5.85 2.11 2.56
CA LEU A 43 -5.41 2.56 3.88
C LEU A 43 -3.88 2.74 3.93
N ASN A 44 -3.43 3.95 4.11
CA ASN A 44 -2.01 4.23 4.30
C ASN A 44 -1.83 5.04 5.59
N LEU A 45 -1.57 4.32 6.68
CA LEU A 45 -1.39 4.92 8.00
C LEU A 45 -0.18 5.87 8.06
N TYR A 46 0.86 5.65 7.26
CA TYR A 46 2.00 6.55 7.17
C TYR A 46 1.61 7.91 6.60
N VAL A 47 0.81 7.92 5.52
CA VAL A 47 0.32 9.16 4.89
C VAL A 47 -0.61 9.91 5.84
N ILE A 48 -1.50 9.21 6.54
CA ILE A 48 -2.41 9.80 7.54
C ILE A 48 -1.62 10.45 8.68
N ASP A 49 -0.65 9.75 9.28
CA ASP A 49 0.21 10.30 10.36
C ASP A 49 1.02 11.51 9.90
N LYS A 50 1.49 11.52 8.65
CA LYS A 50 2.24 12.66 8.11
C LYS A 50 1.35 13.85 7.81
N HIS A 51 0.13 13.63 7.34
CA HIS A 51 -0.84 14.70 7.13
C HIS A 51 -1.11 15.47 8.41
N ASP A 52 -1.42 14.79 9.52
CA ASP A 52 -1.69 15.43 10.81
C ASP A 52 -0.51 16.29 11.31
N LYS A 53 0.72 15.90 10.98
CA LYS A 53 1.92 16.65 11.39
C LYS A 53 2.24 17.85 10.52
N LEU A 54 1.82 17.82 9.25
CA LEU A 54 2.10 18.88 8.28
C LEU A 54 1.05 20.00 8.32
N THR A 55 -0.21 19.67 8.62
CA THR A 55 -1.33 20.62 8.68
C THR A 55 -1.37 21.49 9.91
N LYS A 56 -0.61 21.20 10.97
CA LYS A 56 -0.57 21.94 12.25
C LYS A 56 -0.30 23.45 12.20
N PRO A 57 0.24 24.08 11.15
CA PRO A 57 0.36 25.55 11.12
C PRO A 57 -0.84 26.27 10.52
N ILE A 58 -1.96 25.61 10.25
CA ILE A 58 -3.18 26.31 9.84
C ILE A 58 -3.78 26.96 11.10
N PRO A 59 -3.97 28.31 11.12
CA PRO A 59 -4.36 29.04 12.32
C PRO A 59 -5.84 28.90 12.72
N TYR A 60 -6.51 27.87 12.24
CA TYR A 60 -7.90 27.58 12.57
C TYR A 60 -7.96 26.27 13.34
N ASP A 61 -8.76 26.25 14.42
CA ASP A 61 -9.19 25.03 15.09
C ASP A 61 -10.11 24.24 14.16
N SER A 62 -9.50 23.60 13.16
CA SER A 62 -10.22 22.77 12.21
C SER A 62 -10.30 21.33 12.75
N GLU A 63 -11.49 20.89 13.11
CA GLU A 63 -11.74 19.48 13.34
C GLU A 63 -11.79 18.74 12.00
N PHE A 64 -11.02 17.69 11.94
CA PHE A 64 -10.92 16.83 10.78
C PHE A 64 -12.16 15.93 10.69
N GLN A 65 -13.03 16.14 9.70
CA GLN A 65 -14.28 15.40 9.64
C GLN A 65 -14.41 14.44 8.45
N CYS A 66 -13.62 14.58 7.39
CA CYS A 66 -13.75 13.69 6.24
C CYS A 66 -12.42 13.43 5.56
N PHE A 67 -12.05 12.18 5.39
CA PHE A 67 -10.90 11.81 4.57
C PHE A 67 -11.30 10.82 3.49
N ALA A 68 -10.77 10.97 2.29
CA ALA A 68 -10.85 9.92 1.29
C ALA A 68 -9.85 8.81 1.63
N ILE A 69 -10.26 7.56 1.46
CA ILE A 69 -9.39 6.41 1.70
C ILE A 69 -8.16 6.53 0.79
N PRO A 70 -6.94 6.60 1.34
CA PRO A 70 -5.73 6.66 0.53
C PRO A 70 -5.63 5.45 -0.39
N VAL A 71 -5.48 5.71 -1.69
CA VAL A 71 -5.27 4.67 -2.69
C VAL A 71 -3.79 4.60 -3.01
N HIS A 72 -3.26 3.39 -3.03
CA HIS A 72 -1.87 3.10 -3.32
C HIS A 72 -1.74 2.26 -4.59
N ILE A 73 -0.75 2.60 -5.43
CA ILE A 73 -0.31 1.79 -6.56
C ILE A 73 1.19 1.61 -6.45
N GLY A 74 1.67 0.37 -6.56
CA GLY A 74 3.09 0.08 -6.43
C GLY A 74 3.56 -1.10 -7.25
N ILE A 75 4.87 -1.09 -7.49
CA ILE A 75 5.61 -2.17 -8.15
C ILE A 75 6.76 -2.56 -7.24
N ASP A 76 6.87 -3.86 -6.93
CA ASP A 76 8.02 -4.40 -6.20
C ASP A 76 8.77 -5.38 -7.13
N TYR A 77 10.07 -5.23 -7.19
CA TYR A 77 10.95 -6.21 -7.79
C TYR A 77 11.70 -6.95 -6.68
N LYS A 78 11.73 -8.29 -6.74
CA LYS A 78 12.47 -9.12 -5.78
C LYS A 78 13.31 -10.16 -6.49
N TYR A 79 14.56 -10.28 -6.06
CA TYR A 79 15.48 -11.33 -6.50
C TYR A 79 15.65 -12.36 -5.37
N ARG A 80 15.37 -13.62 -5.66
CA ARG A 80 15.49 -14.72 -4.69
C ARG A 80 16.93 -15.17 -4.56
N LEU A 81 17.55 -14.86 -3.44
CA LEU A 81 18.90 -15.32 -3.09
C LEU A 81 18.88 -16.81 -2.70
N SER A 82 17.85 -17.23 -2.00
CA SER A 82 17.67 -18.60 -1.52
C SER A 82 16.19 -19.00 -1.47
N LYS A 83 15.89 -20.20 -0.98
CA LYS A 83 14.51 -20.64 -0.75
C LYS A 83 13.77 -19.74 0.26
N ARG A 84 14.50 -19.11 1.18
CA ARG A 84 13.92 -18.31 2.28
C ARG A 84 14.15 -16.80 2.13
N PHE A 85 15.24 -16.36 1.48
CA PHE A 85 15.62 -14.96 1.43
C PHE A 85 15.48 -14.38 0.02
N SER A 86 14.93 -13.20 -0.07
CA SER A 86 14.88 -12.37 -1.28
C SER A 86 15.30 -10.95 -0.94
N VAL A 87 15.96 -10.29 -1.87
CA VAL A 87 16.28 -8.85 -1.81
C VAL A 87 15.61 -8.16 -2.99
N GLY A 88 15.27 -6.91 -2.83
CA GLY A 88 14.58 -6.20 -3.90
C GLY A 88 14.40 -4.72 -3.62
N ALA A 89 13.54 -4.10 -4.39
CA ALA A 89 13.14 -2.72 -4.20
C ALA A 89 11.65 -2.56 -4.51
N SER A 90 11.02 -1.64 -3.80
CA SER A 90 9.63 -1.24 -3.96
C SER A 90 9.57 0.21 -4.38
N ILE A 91 8.80 0.52 -5.40
CA ILE A 91 8.44 1.89 -5.79
C ILE A 91 6.93 2.01 -5.83
N GLY A 92 6.42 3.15 -5.45
CA GLY A 92 4.97 3.37 -5.49
C GLY A 92 4.57 4.80 -5.21
N ILE A 93 3.28 5.03 -5.40
CA ILE A 93 2.62 6.30 -5.11
C ILE A 93 1.35 6.02 -4.32
N THR A 94 1.11 6.86 -3.33
CA THR A 94 -0.14 6.91 -2.56
C THR A 94 -0.70 8.31 -2.64
N ASP A 95 -1.95 8.43 -3.05
CA ASP A 95 -2.68 9.70 -3.04
C ASP A 95 -3.82 9.64 -2.03
N SER A 96 -3.98 10.73 -1.29
CA SER A 96 -5.08 10.95 -0.35
C SER A 96 -5.60 12.37 -0.46
N ALA A 97 -6.90 12.51 -0.38
CA ALA A 97 -7.57 13.80 -0.32
C ALA A 97 -8.29 13.94 1.04
N PHE A 98 -8.26 15.13 1.58
CA PHE A 98 -8.85 15.47 2.87
C PHE A 98 -9.64 16.76 2.73
N SER A 99 -10.84 16.78 3.29
CA SER A 99 -11.65 17.99 3.38
C SER A 99 -11.69 18.47 4.82
N ASN A 100 -11.30 19.72 5.04
CA ASN A 100 -11.23 20.34 6.36
C ASN A 100 -12.48 21.19 6.58
N TYR A 101 -13.10 21.02 7.74
CA TYR A 101 -14.27 21.79 8.17
C TYR A 101 -13.97 22.54 9.46
N VAL A 102 -14.49 23.75 9.63
CA VAL A 102 -14.48 24.47 10.91
C VAL A 102 -15.67 24.00 11.75
N ASN A 103 -15.41 23.62 12.97
CA ASN A 103 -16.45 23.37 13.94
C ASN A 103 -16.71 24.68 14.71
N SER A 104 -17.64 25.51 14.24
CA SER A 104 -18.07 26.72 14.92
C SER A 104 -19.59 26.67 15.08
N ASP A 105 -20.06 26.75 16.31
CA ASP A 105 -21.48 26.73 16.63
C ASP A 105 -22.26 27.94 16.06
N ASP A 106 -21.53 29.01 15.68
CA ASP A 106 -22.09 30.27 15.20
C ASP A 106 -22.15 30.39 13.65
N VAL A 107 -21.76 29.35 12.90
CA VAL A 107 -21.63 29.43 11.44
C VAL A 107 -22.64 28.54 10.73
N THR A 108 -23.27 29.06 9.67
CA THR A 108 -24.22 28.31 8.85
C THR A 108 -23.51 27.17 8.11
N ASP A 109 -24.24 26.09 7.73
CA ASP A 109 -23.68 24.87 7.13
C ASP A 109 -22.81 25.11 5.86
N LEU A 110 -23.07 26.21 5.12
CA LEU A 110 -22.28 26.60 3.95
C LEU A 110 -20.91 27.21 4.28
N GLU A 111 -20.75 27.77 5.47
CA GLU A 111 -19.53 28.46 5.90
C GLU A 111 -18.59 27.54 6.69
N ARG A 112 -19.01 26.30 6.99
CA ARG A 112 -18.20 25.31 7.71
C ARG A 112 -17.09 24.69 6.88
N PHE A 113 -17.15 24.80 5.56
CA PHE A 113 -16.11 24.27 4.67
C PHE A 113 -14.89 25.19 4.65
N CYS A 114 -13.78 24.73 5.17
CA CYS A 114 -12.52 25.49 5.24
C CYS A 114 -11.59 25.27 4.07
N GLY A 115 -11.75 24.22 3.30
CA GLY A 115 -10.90 23.93 2.15
C GLY A 115 -10.47 22.48 2.05
N ASP A 116 -9.83 22.18 0.93
CA ASP A 116 -9.31 20.86 0.61
C ASP A 116 -7.81 20.79 0.83
N SER A 117 -7.35 19.65 1.32
CA SER A 117 -5.94 19.31 1.31
C SER A 117 -5.72 17.95 0.66
N SER A 118 -4.59 17.80 0.01
CA SER A 118 -4.19 16.50 -0.54
C SER A 118 -2.75 16.22 -0.20
N LEU A 119 -2.44 14.97 0.07
CA LEU A 119 -1.10 14.49 0.34
C LEU A 119 -0.78 13.32 -0.57
N SER A 120 0.21 13.51 -1.46
CA SER A 120 0.78 12.47 -2.28
C SER A 120 2.10 12.02 -1.67
N CYS A 121 2.30 10.71 -1.56
CA CYS A 121 3.55 10.09 -1.11
C CYS A 121 4.10 9.22 -2.23
N MET A 122 5.26 9.58 -2.77
CA MET A 122 6.04 8.74 -3.68
C MET A 122 7.20 8.14 -2.91
N TYR A 123 7.52 6.87 -3.14
CA TYR A 123 8.63 6.25 -2.42
C TYR A 123 9.46 5.31 -3.30
N ALA A 124 10.71 5.13 -2.89
CA ALA A 124 11.63 4.13 -3.43
C ALA A 124 12.38 3.48 -2.25
N ILE A 125 12.12 2.20 -2.01
CA ILE A 125 12.55 1.50 -0.80
C ILE A 125 13.22 0.18 -1.17
N PRO A 126 14.54 0.04 -1.03
CA PRO A 126 15.21 -1.27 -1.02
C PRO A 126 14.69 -2.10 0.16
N SER A 127 14.51 -3.40 -0.08
CA SER A 127 13.86 -4.30 0.88
C SER A 127 14.48 -5.68 0.90
N ILE A 128 14.33 -6.34 2.04
CA ILE A 128 14.64 -7.76 2.24
C ILE A 128 13.35 -8.48 2.63
N THR A 129 13.16 -9.69 2.13
CA THR A 129 11.98 -10.51 2.40
C THR A 129 12.43 -11.89 2.90
N TYR A 130 11.79 -12.36 3.96
CA TYR A 130 11.97 -13.71 4.51
C TYR A 130 10.72 -14.54 4.29
N THR A 131 10.86 -15.69 3.65
CA THR A 131 9.79 -16.65 3.41
C THR A 131 9.78 -17.68 4.56
N TRP A 132 8.69 -17.70 5.33
CA TRP A 132 8.51 -18.58 6.47
C TRP A 132 8.10 -19.98 6.03
N PHE A 133 7.13 -20.00 5.10
CA PHE A 133 6.52 -21.22 4.64
C PHE A 133 6.28 -21.22 3.14
N THR A 134 6.51 -22.35 2.50
CA THR A 134 6.11 -22.63 1.14
C THR A 134 5.54 -24.05 1.12
N SER A 135 4.31 -24.20 0.60
CA SER A 135 3.70 -25.53 0.46
C SER A 135 4.54 -26.43 -0.46
N GLY A 136 4.46 -27.76 -0.29
CA GLY A 136 5.25 -28.72 -1.06
C GLY A 136 5.11 -28.58 -2.57
N TYR A 137 3.96 -28.16 -3.05
CA TYR A 137 3.69 -27.87 -4.47
C TYR A 137 3.99 -26.41 -4.88
N GLY A 138 4.49 -25.57 -3.95
CA GLY A 138 4.80 -24.18 -4.22
C GLY A 138 3.57 -23.29 -4.47
N ILE A 139 2.35 -23.80 -4.32
CA ILE A 139 1.10 -23.07 -4.59
C ILE A 139 0.88 -21.95 -3.57
N PHE A 140 1.19 -22.19 -2.32
CA PHE A 140 1.06 -21.23 -1.22
C PHE A 140 2.43 -20.84 -0.68
N ARG A 141 2.60 -19.54 -0.38
CA ARG A 141 3.79 -19.03 0.29
C ARG A 141 3.38 -17.95 1.30
N ALA A 142 3.95 -18.02 2.51
CA ALA A 142 3.85 -16.99 3.54
C ALA A 142 5.22 -16.36 3.79
N TYR A 143 5.27 -15.04 3.94
CA TYR A 143 6.50 -14.28 4.07
C TYR A 143 6.30 -12.98 4.86
N SER A 144 7.41 -12.42 5.33
CA SER A 144 7.50 -11.06 5.87
C SER A 144 8.66 -10.32 5.24
N GLY A 145 8.69 -9.00 5.39
CA GLY A 145 9.77 -8.21 4.83
C GLY A 145 9.93 -6.87 5.53
N ALA A 146 11.09 -6.25 5.32
CA ALA A 146 11.36 -4.91 5.79
C ALA A 146 12.23 -4.16 4.78
N GLY A 147 12.10 -2.86 4.73
CA GLY A 147 12.90 -1.98 3.87
C GLY A 147 12.96 -0.56 4.42
N LEU A 148 14.03 0.12 4.08
CA LEU A 148 14.28 1.53 4.38
C LEU A 148 14.73 2.22 3.10
N GLY A 149 14.28 3.46 2.86
CA GLY A 149 14.59 4.20 1.66
C GLY A 149 14.14 5.65 1.75
N LEU A 150 13.72 6.20 0.62
CA LEU A 150 13.29 7.59 0.50
C LEU A 150 11.81 7.66 0.21
N ALA A 151 11.14 8.64 0.85
CA ALA A 151 9.79 9.06 0.56
C ALA A 151 9.77 10.55 0.22
N LEU A 152 9.06 10.91 -0.84
CA LEU A 152 8.78 12.28 -1.24
C LEU A 152 7.32 12.57 -0.95
N LEU A 153 7.07 13.44 0.00
CA LEU A 153 5.76 13.90 0.40
C LEU A 153 5.46 15.22 -0.31
N LYS A 154 4.39 15.26 -1.09
CA LYS A 154 3.89 16.46 -1.73
C LYS A 154 2.52 16.78 -1.16
N GLU A 155 2.45 17.89 -0.46
CA GLU A 155 1.23 18.41 0.15
C GLU A 155 0.71 19.60 -0.67
N LYS A 156 -0.58 19.60 -0.93
CA LYS A 156 -1.30 20.74 -1.48
C LYS A 156 -2.44 21.08 -0.53
N VAL A 157 -2.49 22.33 -0.07
CA VAL A 157 -3.56 22.87 0.77
C VAL A 157 -4.19 24.04 0.04
N THR A 158 -5.50 24.02 -0.14
CA THR A 158 -6.29 25.08 -0.77
C THR A 158 -7.38 25.51 0.20
N VAL A 159 -7.26 26.71 0.75
CA VAL A 159 -8.27 27.35 1.60
C VAL A 159 -8.63 28.70 0.97
N PRO A 160 -9.83 29.26 1.21
CA PRO A 160 -10.20 30.58 0.70
C PRO A 160 -9.14 31.63 1.06
N GLY A 161 -8.53 32.24 0.04
CA GLY A 161 -7.48 33.24 0.21
C GLY A 161 -6.07 32.72 0.46
N PHE A 162 -5.85 31.39 0.52
CA PHE A 162 -4.53 30.81 0.76
C PHE A 162 -4.35 29.49 0.00
N GLU A 163 -3.28 29.40 -0.78
CA GLU A 163 -2.85 28.17 -1.43
C GLU A 163 -1.39 27.88 -1.07
N CYS A 164 -1.12 26.69 -0.58
CA CYS A 164 0.21 26.24 -0.21
C CYS A 164 0.55 24.92 -0.88
N ASN A 165 1.69 24.89 -1.54
CA ASN A 165 2.29 23.68 -2.10
C ASN A 165 3.62 23.43 -1.40
N ARG A 166 3.77 22.27 -0.75
CA ARG A 166 5.01 21.87 -0.09
C ARG A 166 5.47 20.52 -0.61
N THR A 167 6.79 20.41 -0.80
CA THR A 167 7.40 19.12 -1.09
C THR A 167 8.48 18.86 -0.05
N LYS A 168 8.46 17.71 0.59
CA LYS A 168 9.42 17.30 1.61
C LYS A 168 9.94 15.91 1.31
N ALA A 169 11.26 15.75 1.35
CA ALA A 169 11.88 14.43 1.40
C ALA A 169 11.92 13.94 2.85
N ASP A 170 11.58 12.68 3.06
CA ASP A 170 11.58 12.04 4.37
C ASP A 170 12.16 10.63 4.27
N LEU A 171 12.53 10.05 5.40
CA LEU A 171 12.91 8.66 5.48
C LEU A 171 11.68 7.78 5.26
N GLY A 172 11.66 7.04 4.15
CA GLY A 172 10.65 6.05 3.86
C GLY A 172 10.99 4.71 4.50
N TYR A 173 10.00 4.05 5.07
CA TYR A 173 10.14 2.67 5.51
C TYR A 173 8.94 1.84 5.07
N ASN A 174 9.14 0.54 4.98
CA ASN A 174 8.06 -0.42 4.78
C ASN A 174 8.36 -1.70 5.55
N VAL A 175 7.38 -2.17 6.31
CA VAL A 175 7.43 -3.44 7.01
C VAL A 175 6.23 -4.27 6.57
N THR A 176 6.47 -5.35 5.85
CA THR A 176 5.45 -6.36 5.56
C THR A 176 5.38 -7.31 6.74
N LEU A 177 4.34 -7.16 7.55
CA LEU A 177 4.10 -8.00 8.71
C LEU A 177 3.78 -9.43 8.28
N VAL A 178 2.81 -9.56 7.39
CA VAL A 178 2.40 -10.83 6.79
C VAL A 178 2.10 -10.61 5.32
N GLY A 179 2.75 -11.39 4.48
CA GLY A 179 2.45 -11.51 3.06
C GLY A 179 2.09 -12.95 2.73
N ILE A 180 1.05 -13.14 1.96
CA ILE A 180 0.67 -14.44 1.43
C ILE A 180 0.62 -14.37 -0.09
N SER A 181 1.06 -15.42 -0.76
CA SER A 181 0.90 -15.55 -2.22
C SER A 181 0.39 -16.92 -2.59
N LEU A 182 -0.59 -16.94 -3.52
CA LEU A 182 -1.30 -18.11 -3.99
C LEU A 182 -1.22 -18.17 -5.52
N GLY A 183 -0.99 -19.32 -6.11
CA GLY A 183 -1.06 -19.50 -7.56
C GLY A 183 -0.01 -20.42 -8.12
N GLY A 184 0.16 -20.34 -9.46
CA GLY A 184 1.03 -21.20 -10.22
C GLY A 184 2.51 -20.82 -10.16
N GLU A 185 3.30 -21.42 -11.04
CA GLU A 185 4.74 -21.17 -11.11
C GLU A 185 5.11 -19.81 -11.70
N ARG A 186 4.30 -19.25 -12.61
CA ARG A 186 4.59 -17.99 -13.29
C ARG A 186 3.78 -16.83 -12.73
N ILE A 187 2.48 -17.03 -12.52
CA ILE A 187 1.57 -15.98 -12.06
C ILE A 187 0.96 -16.39 -10.75
N ARG A 188 0.93 -15.47 -9.80
CA ARG A 188 0.38 -15.64 -8.47
C ARG A 188 -0.40 -14.41 -8.07
N TYR A 189 -1.40 -14.62 -7.26
CA TYR A 189 -2.06 -13.58 -6.50
C TYR A 189 -1.35 -13.39 -5.18
N PHE A 190 -1.26 -12.16 -4.68
CA PHE A 190 -0.70 -11.89 -3.37
C PHE A 190 -1.56 -10.91 -2.57
N ASN A 191 -1.48 -11.04 -1.24
CA ASN A 191 -1.98 -10.08 -0.27
C ASN A 191 -0.89 -9.81 0.75
N GLU A 192 -0.78 -8.56 1.17
CA GLU A 192 0.17 -8.12 2.19
C GLU A 192 -0.52 -7.21 3.21
N LEU A 193 -0.19 -7.43 4.48
CA LEU A 193 -0.43 -6.50 5.58
C LEU A 193 0.87 -5.77 5.87
N ASN A 194 0.88 -4.46 5.68
CA ASN A 194 2.09 -3.64 5.78
C ASN A 194 1.93 -2.50 6.79
N ALA A 195 3.08 -1.99 7.24
CA ALA A 195 3.22 -0.73 7.95
C ALA A 195 4.30 0.12 7.25
N GLY A 196 4.04 1.40 7.03
CA GLY A 196 4.96 2.34 6.38
C GLY A 196 4.40 2.98 5.11
N CYS A 197 5.29 3.35 4.17
CA CYS A 197 4.94 4.07 2.94
C CYS A 197 4.04 3.28 1.98
N LYS A 198 4.16 1.96 1.97
CA LYS A 198 3.24 1.07 1.28
C LYS A 198 1.90 1.05 2.04
N SER A 199 0.80 0.90 1.34
CA SER A 199 -0.52 0.86 2.01
C SER A 199 -0.61 -0.27 3.01
N THR A 200 -1.43 -0.10 4.04
CA THR A 200 -1.62 -1.08 5.12
C THR A 200 -2.12 -2.43 4.57
N LEU A 201 -3.05 -2.39 3.62
CA LEU A 201 -3.52 -3.57 2.91
C LEU A 201 -3.17 -3.44 1.43
N THR A 202 -2.37 -4.35 0.91
CA THR A 202 -2.01 -4.42 -0.51
C THR A 202 -2.39 -5.77 -1.09
N ALA A 203 -2.97 -5.75 -2.27
CA ALA A 203 -3.28 -6.95 -3.04
C ALA A 203 -2.84 -6.78 -4.49
N GLY A 204 -2.53 -7.88 -5.18
CA GLY A 204 -2.11 -7.77 -6.56
C GLY A 204 -1.62 -9.07 -7.18
N LEU A 205 -0.90 -8.90 -8.29
CA LEU A 205 -0.34 -9.99 -9.07
C LEU A 205 1.18 -10.03 -8.94
N LEU A 206 1.71 -11.22 -8.81
CA LEU A 206 3.13 -11.55 -8.79
C LEU A 206 3.46 -12.38 -10.03
N VAL A 207 4.41 -11.90 -10.82
CA VAL A 207 4.96 -12.61 -11.98
C VAL A 207 6.38 -13.10 -11.67
N ARG A 208 6.66 -14.36 -12.00
CA ARG A 208 7.98 -15.01 -11.84
C ARG A 208 8.61 -15.34 -13.17
N PHE A 209 9.89 -15.04 -13.32
CA PHE A 209 10.68 -15.34 -14.54
C PHE A 209 12.16 -15.62 -14.23
#